data_82baa7996762c23a67d39286d25995d5
#
_entry.id   82baa7996762c23a67d39286d25995d5
#
_cell.length_a   1.000
_cell.length_b   1.000
_cell.length_c   1.000
_cell.angle_alpha   90.00
_cell.angle_beta   90.00
_cell.angle_gamma   90.00
#
_symmetry.space_group_name_H-M   'P 1'
#
loop_
_entity.id
_entity.type
_entity.pdbx_description
1 polymer ?
#
loop_
_entity_poly.entity_id
_entity_poly.type
_entity_poly.pdbx_seq_one_letter_code
_entity_poly.pdbx_strand_id
1 'polypeptide(L)'
;MQPCLQNQGYAVGYLSAQCVKKGKTLRTIDIKAIQKHLVKIGNLPERVLTDKNFKAFSNAEMRKAADNVTDNYKGLEILLTDPTRCIKFIKQKLPQTKIDQEKVILGSILCILGDSSAAEFLANAIQQQGHWDQGWHYTGMHQFGMSLSPLDALIMALGKSKAAQYLPVILKMAEQLSPEDYFSHFRAISMATESIKSKDSIPVLYQMLTTPGVRGHSIESYREACTDVVPGDIDVSTRNLALKELHL
;
A
#
# COMPACT_ATOMS: atom_id res chain seq x y z
N MET A 1 5.69 -16.35 18.22
CA MET A 1 4.76 -16.05 17.11
C MET A 1 3.58 -17.02 17.00
N GLN A 2 3.78 -18.35 17.14
CA GLN A 2 2.71 -19.34 16.97
C GLN A 2 1.46 -19.15 17.86
N PRO A 3 1.56 -18.85 19.17
CA PRO A 3 0.35 -18.63 20.00
C PRO A 3 -0.50 -17.44 19.52
N CYS A 4 0.13 -16.37 19.07
CA CYS A 4 -0.59 -15.20 18.54
C CYS A 4 -1.37 -15.56 17.26
N LEU A 5 -0.75 -16.34 16.36
CA LEU A 5 -1.38 -16.79 15.12
C LEU A 5 -2.55 -17.74 15.39
N GLN A 6 -2.41 -18.64 16.37
CA GLN A 6 -3.51 -19.52 16.80
C GLN A 6 -4.69 -18.73 17.34
N ASN A 7 -4.43 -17.73 18.20
CA ASN A 7 -5.47 -16.87 18.75
C ASN A 7 -6.19 -16.05 17.65
N GLN A 8 -5.43 -15.51 16.70
CA GLN A 8 -6.00 -14.81 15.55
C GLN A 8 -6.83 -15.76 14.67
N GLY A 9 -6.31 -16.94 14.37
CA GLY A 9 -7.00 -17.96 13.58
C GLY A 9 -8.32 -18.38 14.23
N TYR A 10 -8.34 -18.62 15.54
CA TYR A 10 -9.56 -18.90 16.27
C TYR A 10 -10.56 -17.74 16.19
N ALA A 11 -10.11 -16.51 16.46
CA ALA A 11 -10.98 -15.33 16.44
C ALA A 11 -11.63 -15.12 15.06
N VAL A 12 -10.85 -15.24 13.98
CA VAL A 12 -11.34 -15.12 12.60
C VAL A 12 -12.29 -16.26 12.25
N GLY A 13 -11.96 -17.51 12.59
CA GLY A 13 -12.82 -18.67 12.36
C GLY A 13 -14.16 -18.55 13.09
N TYR A 14 -14.14 -18.16 14.37
CA TYR A 14 -15.36 -17.91 15.14
C TYR A 14 -16.21 -16.79 14.55
N LEU A 15 -15.59 -15.67 14.20
CA LEU A 15 -16.24 -14.52 13.56
C LEU A 15 -16.92 -14.95 12.25
N SER A 16 -16.21 -15.65 11.37
CA SER A 16 -16.74 -16.13 10.10
C SER A 16 -17.94 -17.08 10.29
N ALA A 17 -17.83 -18.01 11.23
CA ALA A 17 -18.94 -18.91 11.57
C ALA A 17 -20.17 -18.14 12.06
N GLN A 18 -19.99 -17.10 12.89
CA GLN A 18 -21.09 -16.26 13.35
C GLN A 18 -21.71 -15.42 12.23
N CYS A 19 -20.90 -14.94 11.27
CA CYS A 19 -21.39 -14.25 10.08
C CYS A 19 -22.33 -15.15 9.28
N VAL A 20 -21.89 -16.35 8.95
CA VAL A 20 -22.70 -17.35 8.21
C VAL A 20 -23.98 -17.69 8.99
N LYS A 21 -23.86 -18.03 10.27
CA LYS A 21 -24.99 -18.42 11.13
C LYS A 21 -26.07 -17.32 11.24
N LYS A 22 -25.66 -16.03 11.22
CA LYS A 22 -26.56 -14.89 11.37
C LYS A 22 -26.93 -14.22 10.04
N GLY A 23 -26.45 -14.71 8.92
CA GLY A 23 -26.65 -14.08 7.61
C GLY A 23 -26.10 -12.65 7.53
N LYS A 24 -25.00 -12.37 8.25
CA LYS A 24 -24.37 -11.04 8.32
C LYS A 24 -23.01 -11.03 7.68
N THR A 25 -22.60 -9.86 7.21
CA THR A 25 -21.23 -9.64 6.73
C THR A 25 -20.29 -9.26 7.89
N LEU A 26 -18.98 -9.32 7.66
CA LEU A 26 -17.95 -8.87 8.62
C LEU A 26 -18.14 -7.40 9.06
N ARG A 27 -18.72 -6.57 8.22
CA ARG A 27 -18.96 -5.15 8.50
C ARG A 27 -20.22 -4.87 9.32
N THR A 28 -21.16 -5.81 9.33
CA THR A 28 -22.50 -5.63 9.95
C THR A 28 -22.71 -6.50 11.17
N ILE A 29 -21.75 -7.37 11.50
CA ILE A 29 -21.85 -8.22 12.69
C ILE A 29 -21.60 -7.39 13.97
N ASP A 30 -22.25 -7.77 15.05
CA ASP A 30 -22.01 -7.20 16.38
C ASP A 30 -20.63 -7.66 16.91
N ILE A 31 -19.64 -6.81 16.71
CA ILE A 31 -18.27 -7.10 17.15
C ILE A 31 -18.14 -7.21 18.66
N LYS A 32 -18.96 -6.49 19.44
CA LYS A 32 -18.92 -6.57 20.90
C LYS A 32 -19.42 -7.92 21.41
N ALA A 33 -20.40 -8.53 20.73
CA ALA A 33 -20.82 -9.90 21.04
C ALA A 33 -19.70 -10.92 20.76
N ILE A 34 -18.92 -10.73 19.69
CA ILE A 34 -17.76 -11.55 19.39
C ILE A 34 -16.67 -11.36 20.46
N GLN A 35 -16.36 -10.11 20.81
CA GLN A 35 -15.37 -9.79 21.84
C GLN A 35 -15.72 -10.42 23.20
N LYS A 36 -17.01 -10.38 23.61
CA LYS A 36 -17.46 -11.04 24.84
C LYS A 36 -17.15 -12.53 24.86
N HIS A 37 -17.37 -13.23 23.74
CA HIS A 37 -17.00 -14.65 23.65
C HIS A 37 -15.49 -14.86 23.78
N LEU A 38 -14.68 -14.05 23.04
CA LEU A 38 -13.23 -14.16 23.04
C LEU A 38 -12.62 -13.86 24.43
N VAL A 39 -13.18 -12.92 25.16
CA VAL A 39 -12.81 -12.64 26.55
C VAL A 39 -13.16 -13.84 27.44
N LYS A 40 -14.37 -14.39 27.33
CA LYS A 40 -14.82 -15.53 28.14
C LYS A 40 -13.90 -16.74 28.02
N ILE A 41 -13.29 -16.97 26.85
CA ILE A 41 -12.38 -18.10 26.63
C ILE A 41 -10.89 -17.72 26.83
N GLY A 42 -10.59 -16.49 27.32
CA GLY A 42 -9.23 -16.06 27.59
C GLY A 42 -8.41 -15.67 26.34
N ASN A 43 -9.04 -15.53 25.18
CA ASN A 43 -8.37 -15.14 23.93
C ASN A 43 -8.09 -13.63 23.87
N LEU A 44 -8.94 -12.82 24.50
CA LEU A 44 -8.78 -11.36 24.60
C LEU A 44 -8.83 -10.90 26.07
N PRO A 45 -8.13 -9.83 26.43
CA PRO A 45 -8.21 -9.23 27.76
C PRO A 45 -9.55 -8.49 27.95
N GLU A 46 -10.04 -8.43 29.18
CA GLU A 46 -11.36 -7.85 29.53
C GLU A 46 -11.50 -6.38 29.10
N ARG A 47 -10.44 -5.62 29.10
CA ARG A 47 -10.42 -4.19 28.70
C ARG A 47 -11.02 -3.95 27.30
N VAL A 48 -10.93 -4.92 26.36
CA VAL A 48 -11.47 -4.74 24.99
C VAL A 48 -12.99 -4.54 24.98
N LEU A 49 -13.70 -4.94 26.04
CA LEU A 49 -15.15 -4.74 26.14
C LEU A 49 -15.51 -3.27 26.36
N THR A 50 -14.63 -2.53 27.03
CA THR A 50 -14.79 -1.10 27.33
C THR A 50 -14.00 -0.19 26.41
N ASP A 51 -13.02 -0.72 25.68
CA ASP A 51 -12.27 0.04 24.70
C ASP A 51 -13.21 0.66 23.66
N LYS A 52 -13.03 1.95 23.42
CA LYS A 52 -13.68 2.67 22.33
C LYS A 52 -12.86 2.49 21.06
N ASN A 53 -13.52 2.16 19.97
CA ASN A 53 -12.85 1.88 18.68
C ASN A 53 -12.13 3.10 18.10
N PHE A 54 -12.57 4.32 18.46
CA PHE A 54 -11.95 5.56 17.98
C PHE A 54 -12.00 6.66 19.03
N LYS A 55 -10.87 7.37 19.17
CA LYS A 55 -10.88 8.72 19.69
C LYS A 55 -11.28 9.66 18.55
N ALA A 56 -12.41 10.35 18.69
CA ALA A 56 -12.74 11.42 17.77
C ALA A 56 -11.79 12.61 18.04
N PHE A 57 -10.94 12.93 17.09
CA PHE A 57 -10.07 14.09 17.16
C PHE A 57 -10.85 15.36 16.78
N SER A 58 -10.60 16.46 17.52
CA SER A 58 -11.17 17.76 17.21
C SER A 58 -10.57 18.34 15.91
N ASN A 59 -11.24 19.33 15.32
CA ASN A 59 -10.69 20.03 14.16
C ASN A 59 -9.35 20.74 14.45
N ALA A 60 -9.14 21.17 15.69
CA ALA A 60 -7.87 21.79 16.10
C ALA A 60 -6.73 20.75 16.10
N GLU A 61 -6.96 19.54 16.64
CA GLU A 61 -5.99 18.45 16.63
C GLU A 61 -5.68 18.00 15.20
N MET A 62 -6.70 17.85 14.34
CA MET A 62 -6.54 17.50 12.94
C MET A 62 -5.74 18.57 12.15
N ARG A 63 -6.00 19.84 12.40
CA ARG A 63 -5.26 20.96 11.79
C ARG A 63 -3.81 20.93 12.22
N LYS A 64 -3.54 20.81 13.52
CA LYS A 64 -2.18 20.69 14.05
C LYS A 64 -1.43 19.49 13.48
N ALA A 65 -2.13 18.36 13.28
CA ALA A 65 -1.56 17.20 12.62
C ALA A 65 -1.20 17.49 11.16
N ALA A 66 -2.07 18.17 10.41
CA ALA A 66 -1.80 18.57 9.03
C ALA A 66 -0.63 19.57 8.94
N ASP A 67 -0.48 20.47 9.91
CA ASP A 67 0.64 21.42 9.94
C ASP A 67 1.99 20.73 10.17
N ASN A 68 2.00 19.61 10.89
CA ASN A 68 3.22 18.88 11.26
C ASN A 68 3.54 17.70 10.34
N VAL A 69 2.62 17.28 9.46
CA VAL A 69 2.77 16.03 8.69
C VAL A 69 3.94 16.02 7.72
N THR A 70 4.41 17.18 7.29
CA THR A 70 5.61 17.32 6.46
C THR A 70 6.91 17.07 7.23
N ASP A 71 6.88 17.13 8.57
CA ASP A 71 7.96 16.75 9.45
C ASP A 71 7.87 15.23 9.73
N ASN A 72 8.47 14.44 8.85
CA ASN A 72 8.57 12.97 8.96
C ASN A 72 7.22 12.27 9.26
N TYR A 73 6.16 12.70 8.56
CA TYR A 73 4.78 12.18 8.70
C TYR A 73 4.18 12.29 10.11
N LYS A 74 4.69 13.19 10.95
CA LYS A 74 4.19 13.42 12.32
C LYS A 74 2.72 13.83 12.30
N GLY A 75 1.89 13.08 12.99
CA GLY A 75 0.44 13.30 13.06
C GLY A 75 -0.35 12.63 11.94
N LEU A 76 0.29 11.89 11.03
CA LEU A 76 -0.41 11.16 9.96
C LEU A 76 -1.43 10.18 10.54
N GLU A 77 -1.13 9.52 11.64
CA GLU A 77 -2.02 8.60 12.36
C GLU A 77 -3.33 9.30 12.81
N ILE A 78 -3.24 10.57 13.21
CA ILE A 78 -4.40 11.40 13.57
C ILE A 78 -5.22 11.71 12.33
N LEU A 79 -4.56 12.13 11.25
CA LEU A 79 -5.21 12.49 9.98
C LEU A 79 -5.96 11.31 9.38
N LEU A 80 -5.38 10.11 9.40
CA LEU A 80 -5.98 8.91 8.80
C LEU A 80 -7.18 8.36 9.58
N THR A 81 -7.47 8.86 10.80
CA THR A 81 -8.70 8.49 11.52
C THR A 81 -9.97 8.99 10.83
N ASP A 82 -9.87 10.05 10.03
CA ASP A 82 -10.98 10.61 9.25
C ASP A 82 -10.47 11.08 7.87
N PRO A 83 -10.46 10.21 6.86
CA PRO A 83 -9.94 10.53 5.53
C PRO A 83 -10.59 11.77 4.89
N THR A 84 -11.88 11.99 5.12
CA THR A 84 -12.59 13.15 4.57
C THR A 84 -12.06 14.46 5.15
N ARG A 85 -11.89 14.53 6.46
CA ARG A 85 -11.28 15.70 7.11
C ARG A 85 -9.80 15.81 6.80
N CYS A 86 -9.08 14.69 6.69
CA CYS A 86 -7.69 14.67 6.26
C CYS A 86 -7.52 15.40 4.93
N ILE A 87 -8.25 14.97 3.90
CA ILE A 87 -8.23 15.61 2.57
C ILE A 87 -8.49 17.12 2.70
N LYS A 88 -9.52 17.51 3.46
CA LYS A 88 -9.85 18.93 3.66
C LYS A 88 -8.70 19.74 4.25
N PHE A 89 -8.06 19.24 5.34
CA PHE A 89 -6.99 19.98 6.00
C PHE A 89 -5.70 19.99 5.19
N ILE A 90 -5.36 18.90 4.52
CA ILE A 90 -4.20 18.84 3.62
C ILE A 90 -4.39 19.81 2.44
N LYS A 91 -5.58 19.87 1.83
CA LYS A 91 -5.88 20.84 0.75
C LYS A 91 -5.81 22.30 1.22
N GLN A 92 -6.10 22.58 2.48
CA GLN A 92 -5.93 23.93 3.06
C GLN A 92 -4.45 24.27 3.31
N LYS A 93 -3.63 23.28 3.67
CA LYS A 93 -2.19 23.44 3.91
C LYS A 93 -1.40 23.60 2.61
N LEU A 94 -1.73 22.83 1.58
CA LEU A 94 -0.97 22.72 0.33
C LEU A 94 -0.63 24.09 -0.33
N PRO A 95 -1.58 25.04 -0.51
CA PRO A 95 -1.27 26.34 -1.13
C PRO A 95 -0.38 27.23 -0.26
N GLN A 96 -0.27 26.95 1.04
CA GLN A 96 0.58 27.71 1.96
C GLN A 96 2.01 27.17 1.99
N THR A 97 2.23 25.97 1.42
CA THR A 97 3.52 25.27 1.41
C THR A 97 4.36 25.78 0.24
N LYS A 98 5.58 26.27 0.54
CA LYS A 98 6.51 26.83 -0.47
C LYS A 98 7.56 25.82 -0.92
N ILE A 99 7.87 24.83 -0.10
CA ILE A 99 8.91 23.82 -0.33
C ILE A 99 8.34 22.69 -1.17
N ASP A 100 8.93 22.43 -2.33
CA ASP A 100 8.39 21.43 -3.28
C ASP A 100 8.39 20.01 -2.70
N GLN A 101 9.40 19.64 -1.92
CA GLN A 101 9.42 18.34 -1.24
C GLN A 101 8.24 18.17 -0.26
N GLU A 102 7.86 19.22 0.46
CA GLU A 102 6.69 19.19 1.32
C GLU A 102 5.39 19.08 0.51
N LYS A 103 5.30 19.74 -0.65
CA LYS A 103 4.16 19.57 -1.57
C LYS A 103 4.03 18.14 -2.08
N VAL A 104 5.16 17.46 -2.33
CA VAL A 104 5.19 16.03 -2.71
C VAL A 104 4.64 15.18 -1.57
N ILE A 105 5.03 15.42 -0.32
CA ILE A 105 4.50 14.69 0.86
C ILE A 105 2.98 14.89 0.98
N LEU A 106 2.51 16.14 0.95
CA LEU A 106 1.09 16.46 1.03
C LEU A 106 0.30 15.87 -0.15
N GLY A 107 0.88 15.96 -1.35
CA GLY A 107 0.33 15.38 -2.57
C GLY A 107 0.23 13.86 -2.49
N SER A 108 1.24 13.19 -1.95
CA SER A 108 1.22 11.74 -1.75
C SER A 108 0.07 11.31 -0.84
N ILE A 109 -0.15 12.02 0.27
CA ILE A 109 -1.27 11.73 1.18
C ILE A 109 -2.62 11.90 0.44
N LEU A 110 -2.81 12.99 -0.31
CA LEU A 110 -4.02 13.22 -1.08
C LEU A 110 -4.25 12.12 -2.13
N CYS A 111 -3.22 11.80 -2.92
CA CYS A 111 -3.29 10.78 -3.96
C CYS A 111 -3.61 9.39 -3.40
N ILE A 112 -2.97 8.98 -2.29
CA ILE A 112 -3.26 7.70 -1.61
C ILE A 112 -4.72 7.63 -1.14
N LEU A 113 -5.28 8.75 -0.71
CA LEU A 113 -6.69 8.85 -0.32
C LEU A 113 -7.65 9.02 -1.52
N GLY A 114 -7.14 8.99 -2.75
CA GLY A 114 -7.92 9.07 -3.98
C GLY A 114 -8.27 10.49 -4.44
N ASP A 115 -7.65 11.53 -3.86
CA ASP A 115 -7.81 12.92 -4.30
C ASP A 115 -6.68 13.30 -5.28
N SER A 116 -7.04 13.61 -6.52
CA SER A 116 -6.09 13.90 -7.60
C SER A 116 -5.60 15.34 -7.65
N SER A 117 -6.08 16.22 -6.76
CA SER A 117 -5.82 17.67 -6.85
C SER A 117 -4.35 18.07 -6.71
N ALA A 118 -3.50 17.15 -6.23
CA ALA A 118 -2.06 17.36 -6.08
C ALA A 118 -1.22 16.35 -6.87
N ALA A 119 -1.83 15.57 -7.76
CA ALA A 119 -1.14 14.55 -8.55
C ALA A 119 -0.02 15.13 -9.45
N GLU A 120 -0.15 16.39 -9.87
CA GLU A 120 0.86 17.10 -10.65
C GLU A 120 2.22 17.18 -9.91
N PHE A 121 2.21 17.43 -8.60
CA PHE A 121 3.46 17.50 -7.84
C PHE A 121 4.21 16.16 -7.84
N LEU A 122 3.49 15.04 -7.76
CA LEU A 122 4.08 13.71 -7.82
C LEU A 122 4.61 13.41 -9.22
N ALA A 123 3.81 13.72 -10.25
CA ALA A 123 4.20 13.54 -11.64
C ALA A 123 5.48 14.31 -11.97
N ASN A 124 5.56 15.57 -11.54
CA ASN A 124 6.75 16.42 -11.73
C ASN A 124 7.96 15.86 -10.97
N ALA A 125 7.80 15.39 -9.73
CA ALA A 125 8.88 14.78 -8.96
C ALA A 125 9.42 13.50 -9.62
N ILE A 126 8.54 12.64 -10.13
CA ILE A 126 8.92 11.43 -10.88
C ILE A 126 9.68 11.79 -12.17
N GLN A 127 9.19 12.78 -12.92
CA GLN A 127 9.84 13.24 -14.16
C GLN A 127 11.20 13.89 -13.89
N GLN A 128 11.36 14.65 -12.82
CA GLN A 128 12.62 15.29 -12.45
C GLN A 128 13.68 14.27 -12.05
N GLN A 129 13.28 13.21 -11.36
CA GLN A 129 14.20 12.12 -11.03
C GLN A 129 14.63 11.37 -12.29
N GLY A 130 13.70 11.06 -13.21
CA GLY A 130 13.96 10.60 -14.57
C GLY A 130 14.57 9.18 -14.71
N HIS A 131 15.02 8.57 -13.63
CA HIS A 131 15.63 7.23 -13.58
C HIS A 131 15.25 6.52 -12.27
N TRP A 132 15.32 5.19 -12.28
CA TRP A 132 15.02 4.38 -11.10
C TRP A 132 16.05 4.57 -9.99
N ASP A 133 15.59 4.56 -8.75
CA ASP A 133 16.41 4.51 -7.55
C ASP A 133 16.67 3.05 -7.13
N GLN A 134 17.28 2.84 -5.96
CA GLN A 134 17.51 1.50 -5.45
C GLN A 134 16.23 0.90 -4.90
N GLY A 135 15.77 -0.17 -5.53
CA GLY A 135 14.59 -0.92 -5.12
C GLY A 135 14.90 -2.16 -4.27
N TRP A 136 13.98 -3.14 -4.31
CA TRP A 136 14.01 -4.35 -3.50
C TRP A 136 13.63 -5.59 -4.31
N HIS A 137 14.32 -6.70 -4.05
CA HIS A 137 14.03 -8.00 -4.66
C HIS A 137 13.16 -8.92 -3.79
N TYR A 138 12.77 -8.54 -2.59
CA TYR A 138 11.99 -9.36 -1.65
C TYR A 138 12.53 -10.78 -1.47
N THR A 139 13.79 -10.91 -1.13
CA THR A 139 14.44 -12.22 -0.93
C THR A 139 14.45 -12.64 0.53
N GLY A 140 14.08 -13.90 0.79
CA GLY A 140 14.18 -14.52 2.11
C GLY A 140 13.43 -13.79 3.24
N MET A 141 13.94 -13.91 4.45
CA MET A 141 13.35 -13.27 5.65
C MET A 141 13.65 -11.77 5.75
N HIS A 142 14.48 -11.21 4.91
CA HIS A 142 14.86 -9.80 4.90
C HIS A 142 13.74 -8.86 4.38
N GLN A 143 12.65 -9.41 3.88
CA GLN A 143 11.46 -8.64 3.47
C GLN A 143 10.72 -7.94 4.62
N PHE A 144 11.13 -8.09 5.85
CA PHE A 144 10.56 -7.37 7.00
C PHE A 144 11.05 -5.93 7.16
N GLY A 145 11.99 -5.48 6.35
CA GLY A 145 12.46 -4.11 6.30
C GLY A 145 11.64 -3.23 5.36
N MET A 146 12.27 -2.16 4.90
CA MET A 146 11.71 -1.34 3.82
C MET A 146 11.58 -2.18 2.55
N SER A 147 10.40 -2.14 1.93
CA SER A 147 10.06 -2.95 0.76
C SER A 147 9.67 -2.11 -0.46
N LEU A 148 9.82 -0.80 -0.36
CA LEU A 148 9.54 0.17 -1.41
C LEU A 148 10.61 1.24 -1.42
N SER A 149 11.07 1.62 -2.60
CA SER A 149 11.89 2.81 -2.77
C SER A 149 11.05 4.08 -2.66
N PRO A 150 11.66 5.26 -2.46
CA PRO A 150 10.94 6.52 -2.55
C PRO A 150 10.20 6.69 -3.89
N LEU A 151 10.81 6.30 -5.00
CA LEU A 151 10.20 6.39 -6.32
C LEU A 151 9.05 5.40 -6.51
N ASP A 152 9.19 4.16 -6.03
CA ASP A 152 8.11 3.17 -6.00
C ASP A 152 6.88 3.75 -5.28
N ALA A 153 7.10 4.35 -4.12
CA ALA A 153 6.02 4.95 -3.31
C ALA A 153 5.34 6.11 -4.05
N LEU A 154 6.10 6.97 -4.74
CA LEU A 154 5.53 8.06 -5.53
C LEU A 154 4.68 7.55 -6.70
N ILE A 155 5.18 6.56 -7.44
CA ILE A 155 4.47 5.94 -8.57
C ILE A 155 3.16 5.30 -8.09
N MET A 156 3.21 4.53 -7.00
CA MET A 156 2.01 3.92 -6.43
C MET A 156 1.01 4.97 -5.93
N ALA A 157 1.47 6.03 -5.26
CA ALA A 157 0.61 7.13 -4.83
C ALA A 157 -0.04 7.84 -6.02
N LEU A 158 0.73 8.14 -7.07
CA LEU A 158 0.21 8.73 -8.30
C LEU A 158 -0.87 7.85 -8.94
N GLY A 159 -0.65 6.53 -9.00
CA GLY A 159 -1.64 5.57 -9.45
C GLY A 159 -2.93 5.60 -8.63
N LYS A 160 -2.81 5.66 -7.29
CA LYS A 160 -3.97 5.73 -6.38
C LYS A 160 -4.83 6.97 -6.56
N SER A 161 -4.28 8.06 -7.07
CA SER A 161 -5.05 9.27 -7.44
C SER A 161 -6.06 9.02 -8.56
N LYS A 162 -5.88 7.95 -9.35
CA LYS A 162 -6.66 7.61 -10.56
C LYS A 162 -6.66 8.70 -11.64
N ALA A 163 -5.70 9.61 -11.60
CA ALA A 163 -5.54 10.73 -12.54
C ALA A 163 -4.93 10.21 -13.86
N ALA A 164 -5.78 9.74 -14.77
CA ALA A 164 -5.37 9.10 -16.02
C ALA A 164 -4.47 9.99 -16.91
N GLN A 165 -4.57 11.31 -16.80
CA GLN A 165 -3.70 12.25 -17.54
C GLN A 165 -2.21 12.10 -17.19
N TYR A 166 -1.86 11.52 -16.04
CA TYR A 166 -0.48 11.28 -15.63
C TYR A 166 0.00 9.83 -15.90
N LEU A 167 -0.84 9.00 -16.50
CA LEU A 167 -0.44 7.65 -16.92
C LEU A 167 0.83 7.66 -17.80
N PRO A 168 1.00 8.59 -18.77
CA PRO A 168 2.22 8.62 -19.59
C PRO A 168 3.52 8.75 -18.78
N VAL A 169 3.48 9.42 -17.63
CA VAL A 169 4.65 9.54 -16.73
C VAL A 169 5.03 8.16 -16.16
N ILE A 170 4.03 7.40 -15.73
CA ILE A 170 4.21 6.04 -15.18
C ILE A 170 4.71 5.10 -16.26
N LEU A 171 4.12 5.13 -17.46
CA LEU A 171 4.51 4.28 -18.58
C LEU A 171 5.94 4.57 -19.05
N LYS A 172 6.35 5.84 -19.08
CA LYS A 172 7.73 6.21 -19.41
C LYS A 172 8.74 5.65 -18.42
N MET A 173 8.39 5.53 -17.14
CA MET A 173 9.24 4.86 -16.15
C MET A 173 9.27 3.35 -16.39
N ALA A 174 8.13 2.74 -16.72
CA ALA A 174 8.05 1.31 -17.01
C ALA A 174 8.88 0.90 -18.23
N GLU A 175 8.94 1.74 -19.27
CA GLU A 175 9.76 1.51 -20.48
C GLU A 175 11.27 1.46 -20.20
N GLN A 176 11.73 1.99 -19.06
CA GLN A 176 13.13 1.95 -18.67
C GLN A 176 13.49 0.65 -17.93
N LEU A 177 12.51 -0.17 -17.53
CA LEU A 177 12.77 -1.38 -16.75
C LEU A 177 13.41 -2.47 -17.62
N SER A 178 14.46 -3.04 -17.11
CA SER A 178 15.20 -4.18 -17.63
C SER A 178 15.08 -5.40 -16.71
N PRO A 179 15.39 -6.62 -17.18
CA PRO A 179 15.31 -7.82 -16.34
C PRO A 179 16.18 -7.78 -15.07
N GLU A 180 17.21 -6.95 -15.05
CA GLU A 180 18.14 -6.82 -13.93
C GLU A 180 17.64 -5.85 -12.85
N ASP A 181 16.57 -5.09 -13.14
CA ASP A 181 16.03 -4.12 -12.21
C ASP A 181 15.27 -4.79 -11.05
N TYR A 182 15.08 -4.03 -9.98
CA TYR A 182 14.46 -4.51 -8.75
C TYR A 182 12.97 -4.82 -8.95
N PHE A 183 12.54 -5.95 -8.41
CA PHE A 183 11.14 -6.39 -8.53
C PHE A 183 10.15 -5.37 -7.95
N SER A 184 10.53 -4.60 -6.93
CA SER A 184 9.67 -3.55 -6.36
C SER A 184 9.22 -2.52 -7.38
N HIS A 185 10.05 -2.21 -8.38
CA HIS A 185 9.73 -1.28 -9.47
C HIS A 185 8.64 -1.83 -10.38
N PHE A 186 8.77 -3.11 -10.80
CA PHE A 186 7.72 -3.79 -11.57
C PHE A 186 6.39 -3.81 -10.81
N ARG A 187 6.45 -4.09 -9.51
CA ARG A 187 5.28 -4.09 -8.64
C ARG A 187 4.66 -2.69 -8.53
N ALA A 188 5.46 -1.64 -8.38
CA ALA A 188 4.97 -0.27 -8.30
C ALA A 188 4.21 0.15 -9.57
N ILE A 189 4.76 -0.17 -10.75
CA ILE A 189 4.09 0.07 -12.05
C ILE A 189 2.78 -0.72 -12.12
N SER A 190 2.79 -2.01 -11.77
CA SER A 190 1.61 -2.87 -11.84
C SER A 190 0.48 -2.34 -10.95
N MET A 191 0.78 -1.97 -9.70
CA MET A 191 -0.21 -1.43 -8.76
C MET A 191 -0.73 -0.05 -9.17
N ALA A 192 0.12 0.79 -9.77
CA ALA A 192 -0.29 2.10 -10.25
C ALA A 192 -1.24 2.00 -11.45
N THR A 193 -0.89 1.17 -12.44
CA THR A 193 -1.70 0.95 -13.64
C THR A 193 -3.01 0.24 -13.31
N GLU A 194 -3.01 -0.75 -12.39
CA GLU A 194 -4.22 -1.37 -11.86
C GLU A 194 -5.17 -0.36 -11.24
N SER A 195 -4.63 0.61 -10.51
CA SER A 195 -5.45 1.65 -9.87
C SER A 195 -6.08 2.62 -10.88
N ILE A 196 -5.36 2.97 -11.96
CA ILE A 196 -5.82 3.86 -13.04
C ILE A 196 -6.80 3.15 -13.98
N LYS A 197 -6.59 1.86 -14.27
CA LYS A 197 -7.43 1.02 -15.13
C LYS A 197 -7.57 1.53 -16.57
N SER A 198 -6.50 2.08 -17.16
CA SER A 198 -6.49 2.48 -18.57
C SER A 198 -6.01 1.33 -19.47
N LYS A 199 -6.68 1.15 -20.62
CA LYS A 199 -6.25 0.20 -21.65
C LYS A 199 -4.89 0.58 -22.26
N ASP A 200 -4.49 1.84 -22.18
CA ASP A 200 -3.21 2.32 -22.72
C ASP A 200 -2.00 1.72 -21.97
N SER A 201 -2.22 1.15 -20.78
CA SER A 201 -1.17 0.44 -20.04
C SER A 201 -0.91 -0.99 -20.55
N ILE A 202 -1.83 -1.59 -21.32
CA ILE A 202 -1.75 -2.99 -21.74
C ILE A 202 -0.46 -3.30 -22.51
N PRO A 203 -0.01 -2.49 -23.51
CA PRO A 203 1.22 -2.83 -24.25
C PRO A 203 2.46 -2.90 -23.35
N VAL A 204 2.62 -1.95 -22.44
CA VAL A 204 3.77 -1.90 -21.52
C VAL A 204 3.71 -3.06 -20.51
N LEU A 205 2.53 -3.35 -19.98
CA LEU A 205 2.36 -4.48 -19.06
C LEU A 205 2.62 -5.82 -19.76
N TYR A 206 2.17 -5.97 -21.00
CA TYR A 206 2.47 -7.15 -21.81
C TYR A 206 3.96 -7.31 -22.06
N GLN A 207 4.66 -6.21 -22.39
CA GLN A 207 6.11 -6.21 -22.53
C GLN A 207 6.79 -6.65 -21.23
N MET A 208 6.42 -6.09 -20.07
CA MET A 208 6.97 -6.48 -18.76
C MET A 208 6.81 -7.98 -18.50
N LEU A 209 5.64 -8.56 -18.86
CA LEU A 209 5.35 -9.97 -18.65
C LEU A 209 6.11 -10.91 -19.61
N THR A 210 6.43 -10.45 -20.80
CA THR A 210 7.01 -11.30 -21.87
C THR A 210 8.50 -11.08 -22.08
N THR A 211 9.11 -10.08 -21.44
CA THR A 211 10.54 -9.84 -21.53
C THR A 211 11.29 -10.98 -20.84
N PRO A 212 12.16 -11.73 -21.59
CA PRO A 212 12.93 -12.82 -21.01
C PRO A 212 13.85 -12.32 -19.88
N GLY A 213 13.96 -13.11 -18.82
CA GLY A 213 14.84 -12.81 -17.68
C GLY A 213 14.22 -11.92 -16.61
N VAL A 214 13.03 -11.34 -16.82
CA VAL A 214 12.28 -10.66 -15.76
C VAL A 214 11.95 -11.67 -14.67
N ARG A 215 12.45 -11.39 -13.45
CA ARG A 215 12.32 -12.27 -12.29
C ARG A 215 11.39 -11.62 -11.26
N GLY A 216 10.53 -12.41 -10.66
CA GLY A 216 9.72 -12.00 -9.53
C GLY A 216 10.26 -12.56 -8.22
N HIS A 217 9.44 -12.41 -7.20
CA HIS A 217 9.67 -13.00 -5.92
C HIS A 217 8.80 -14.25 -5.77
N SER A 218 9.43 -15.41 -5.75
CA SER A 218 8.81 -16.69 -5.42
C SER A 218 9.68 -17.44 -4.44
N ILE A 219 9.07 -18.02 -3.43
CA ILE A 219 9.72 -18.90 -2.47
C ILE A 219 9.14 -20.30 -2.71
N GLU A 220 9.94 -21.19 -3.27
CA GLU A 220 9.53 -22.57 -3.59
C GLU A 220 9.82 -23.55 -2.47
N SER A 221 10.74 -23.18 -1.55
CA SER A 221 11.11 -24.06 -0.44
C SER A 221 11.38 -23.27 0.85
N TYR A 222 11.23 -23.96 1.99
CA TYR A 222 11.60 -23.41 3.30
C TYR A 222 13.08 -22.98 3.36
N ARG A 223 13.95 -23.70 2.67
CA ARG A 223 15.38 -23.37 2.60
C ARG A 223 15.61 -22.01 1.94
N GLU A 224 14.93 -21.73 0.84
CA GLU A 224 14.97 -20.43 0.14
C GLU A 224 14.43 -19.31 1.02
N ALA A 225 13.34 -19.57 1.76
CA ALA A 225 12.79 -18.59 2.70
C ALA A 225 13.78 -18.19 3.81
N CYS A 226 14.73 -19.06 4.15
CA CYS A 226 15.71 -18.83 5.21
C CYS A 226 17.08 -18.38 4.72
N THR A 227 17.28 -18.29 3.40
CA THR A 227 18.55 -17.85 2.79
C THR A 227 18.34 -16.56 2.01
N ASP A 228 19.41 -15.78 1.84
CA ASP A 228 19.41 -14.57 1.01
C ASP A 228 19.58 -14.89 -0.48
N VAL A 229 19.46 -16.16 -0.84
CA VAL A 229 19.60 -16.59 -2.22
C VAL A 229 18.36 -16.17 -2.99
N VAL A 230 18.56 -15.37 -4.02
CA VAL A 230 17.52 -15.15 -5.01
C VAL A 230 17.16 -16.51 -5.60
N PRO A 231 15.90 -16.94 -5.55
CA PRO A 231 15.50 -18.19 -6.18
C PRO A 231 15.99 -18.23 -7.62
N GLY A 232 16.44 -19.40 -8.07
CA GLY A 232 16.91 -19.58 -9.43
C GLY A 232 15.89 -19.12 -10.47
N ASP A 233 16.00 -19.58 -11.69
CA ASP A 233 15.13 -19.14 -12.77
C ASP A 233 13.64 -19.45 -12.48
N ILE A 234 12.94 -18.41 -11.98
CA ILE A 234 11.53 -18.46 -11.55
C ILE A 234 10.61 -17.79 -12.57
N ASP A 235 11.00 -17.82 -13.82
CA ASP A 235 10.30 -17.13 -14.90
C ASP A 235 8.77 -17.35 -14.87
N VAL A 236 8.31 -18.58 -14.67
CA VAL A 236 6.88 -18.91 -14.59
C VAL A 236 6.24 -18.31 -13.32
N SER A 237 6.90 -18.41 -12.18
CA SER A 237 6.38 -17.86 -10.93
C SER A 237 6.29 -16.33 -10.98
N THR A 238 7.27 -15.70 -11.60
CA THR A 238 7.28 -14.26 -11.85
C THR A 238 6.10 -13.82 -12.69
N ARG A 239 5.86 -14.51 -13.81
CA ARG A 239 4.74 -14.23 -14.69
C ARG A 239 3.41 -14.40 -13.96
N ASN A 240 3.24 -15.48 -13.21
CA ASN A 240 2.03 -15.73 -12.43
C ASN A 240 1.80 -14.68 -11.36
N LEU A 241 2.84 -14.22 -10.69
CA LEU A 241 2.75 -13.16 -9.68
C LEU A 241 2.39 -11.83 -10.34
N ALA A 242 3.06 -11.47 -11.43
CA ALA A 242 2.76 -10.27 -12.19
C ALA A 242 1.31 -10.29 -12.74
N LEU A 243 0.85 -11.40 -13.30
CA LEU A 243 -0.54 -11.58 -13.75
C LEU A 243 -1.53 -11.38 -12.58
N LYS A 244 -1.24 -11.95 -11.42
CA LYS A 244 -2.08 -11.80 -10.23
C LYS A 244 -2.14 -10.36 -9.73
N GLU A 245 -1.02 -9.64 -9.75
CA GLU A 245 -0.97 -8.23 -9.34
C GLU A 245 -1.61 -7.31 -10.39
N LEU A 246 -1.57 -7.69 -11.66
CA LEU A 246 -2.23 -6.97 -12.75
C LEU A 246 -3.73 -7.24 -12.84
N HIS A 247 -4.23 -8.24 -12.10
CA HIS A 247 -5.64 -8.70 -12.20
C HIS A 247 -6.08 -9.01 -13.62
N LEU A 248 -5.21 -9.67 -14.41
CA LEU A 248 -5.48 -10.15 -15.77
C LEU A 248 -6.01 -11.59 -15.75
#